data_d29800a4e311a30e67c6049803d77444
#
_entry.id   d29800a4e311a30e67c6049803d77444
#
_cell.length_a   1.000
_cell.length_b   1.000
_cell.length_c   1.000
_cell.angle_alpha   90.00
_cell.angle_beta   90.00
_cell.angle_gamma   90.00
#
_symmetry.space_group_name_H-M   'P 1'
#
loop_
_entity.id
_entity.type
_entity.pdbx_description
1 polymer ?
#
loop_
_entity_poly.entity_id
_entity_poly.type
_entity_poly.pdbx_seq_one_letter_code
_entity_poly.pdbx_strand_id
1 'polypeptide(L)'
;MPTTQESLREYIAQNILFTPDGFSYSDDDSFIENGILDSTGVVELVAFIEEHFKISIEDAEITPQNFDSIANLTAYINKKLNR
;
A
#
# COMPACT_ATOMS: atom_id res chain seq x y z
N MET A 1 10.69 10.14 -11.66
CA MET A 1 10.61 9.16 -10.56
C MET A 1 9.15 8.87 -10.23
N PRO A 2 8.81 7.63 -9.89
CA PRO A 2 7.42 7.33 -9.54
C PRO A 2 7.01 8.03 -8.25
N THR A 3 5.73 8.41 -8.19
CA THR A 3 5.15 8.96 -6.97
C THR A 3 4.92 7.84 -5.96
N THR A 4 4.58 8.20 -4.73
CA THR A 4 4.21 7.23 -3.69
C THR A 4 3.07 6.33 -4.19
N GLN A 5 2.03 6.94 -4.78
CA GLN A 5 0.89 6.20 -5.31
C GLN A 5 1.29 5.24 -6.41
N GLU A 6 2.13 5.68 -7.35
CA GLU A 6 2.56 4.83 -8.45
C GLU A 6 3.37 3.64 -7.96
N SER A 7 4.27 3.87 -7.01
CA SER A 7 5.07 2.79 -6.43
C SER A 7 4.20 1.75 -5.74
N LEU A 8 3.17 2.19 -5.00
CA LEU A 8 2.24 1.29 -4.32
C LEU A 8 1.39 0.50 -5.29
N ARG A 9 0.84 1.17 -6.31
CA ARG A 9 0.03 0.49 -7.33
C ARG A 9 0.84 -0.56 -8.04
N GLU A 10 2.06 -0.22 -8.44
CA GLU A 10 2.93 -1.15 -9.14
C GLU A 10 3.27 -2.36 -8.28
N TYR A 11 3.63 -2.14 -7.03
CA TYR A 11 3.96 -3.24 -6.12
C TYR A 11 2.77 -4.19 -5.94
N ILE A 12 1.59 -3.63 -5.66
CA ILE A 12 0.40 -4.44 -5.41
C ILE A 12 0.01 -5.20 -6.68
N ALA A 13 0.05 -4.54 -7.83
CA ALA A 13 -0.30 -5.20 -9.09
C ALA A 13 0.64 -6.34 -9.41
N GLN A 14 1.93 -6.16 -9.20
CA GLN A 14 2.93 -7.18 -9.58
C GLN A 14 3.09 -8.28 -8.55
N ASN A 15 2.94 -7.99 -7.27
CA ASN A 15 3.31 -8.94 -6.21
C ASN A 15 2.12 -9.50 -5.44
N ILE A 16 0.98 -8.85 -5.50
CA ILE A 16 -0.22 -9.29 -4.76
C ILE A 16 -1.31 -9.73 -5.71
N LEU A 17 -1.63 -8.91 -6.71
CA LEU A 17 -2.68 -9.23 -7.69
C LEU A 17 -2.16 -10.02 -8.88
N PHE A 18 -0.87 -9.97 -9.14
CA PHE A 18 -0.23 -10.64 -10.29
C PHE A 18 -0.88 -10.23 -11.61
N THR A 19 -1.17 -8.93 -11.77
CA THR A 19 -1.81 -8.39 -12.96
C THR A 19 -0.77 -7.66 -13.81
N PRO A 20 -0.41 -8.20 -14.99
CA PRO A 20 0.61 -7.58 -15.84
C PRO A 20 0.20 -6.22 -16.40
N ASP A 21 -1.09 -5.95 -16.47
CA ASP A 21 -1.62 -4.69 -16.98
C ASP A 21 -1.65 -3.57 -15.95
N GLY A 22 -1.22 -3.86 -14.72
CA GLY A 22 -1.15 -2.88 -13.66
C GLY A 22 -2.33 -2.94 -12.70
N PHE A 23 -2.43 -1.92 -11.87
CA PHE A 23 -3.44 -1.85 -10.82
C PHE A 23 -4.77 -1.37 -11.42
N SER A 24 -5.78 -2.23 -11.40
CA SER A 24 -7.06 -1.97 -12.07
C SER A 24 -8.13 -1.35 -11.17
N TYR A 25 -7.84 -1.17 -9.88
CA TYR A 25 -8.77 -0.54 -8.93
C TYR A 25 -8.47 0.94 -8.82
N SER A 26 -9.44 1.73 -8.31
CA SER A 26 -9.18 3.13 -8.05
C SER A 26 -8.42 3.30 -6.73
N ASP A 27 -7.82 4.46 -6.53
CA ASP A 27 -7.05 4.74 -5.32
C ASP A 27 -7.92 4.75 -4.06
N ASP A 28 -9.22 4.97 -4.21
CA ASP A 28 -10.16 5.00 -3.09
C ASP A 28 -10.80 3.65 -2.80
N ASP A 29 -10.57 2.65 -3.64
CA ASP A 29 -11.17 1.33 -3.46
C ASP A 29 -10.58 0.65 -2.22
N SER A 30 -11.46 0.09 -1.38
CA SER A 30 -11.06 -0.62 -0.19
C SER A 30 -10.39 -1.95 -0.55
N PHE A 31 -9.20 -2.18 -0.04
CA PHE A 31 -8.50 -3.46 -0.23
C PHE A 31 -9.28 -4.60 0.45
N ILE A 32 -9.83 -4.34 1.63
CA ILE A 32 -10.58 -5.35 2.38
C ILE A 32 -11.87 -5.71 1.64
N GLU A 33 -12.63 -4.71 1.23
CA GLU A 33 -13.91 -4.92 0.55
C GLU A 33 -13.74 -5.62 -0.80
N ASN A 34 -12.65 -5.35 -1.48
CA ASN A 34 -12.38 -5.95 -2.80
C ASN A 34 -11.54 -7.23 -2.72
N GLY A 35 -11.20 -7.67 -1.51
CA GLY A 35 -10.43 -8.88 -1.33
C GLY A 35 -9.01 -8.81 -1.89
N ILE A 36 -8.44 -7.62 -1.96
CA ILE A 36 -7.10 -7.41 -2.52
C ILE A 36 -6.01 -7.86 -1.54
N LEU A 37 -6.19 -7.54 -0.26
CA LEU A 37 -5.21 -7.89 0.78
C LEU A 37 -5.82 -8.81 1.83
N ASP A 38 -5.05 -9.83 2.22
CA ASP A 38 -5.31 -10.62 3.41
C ASP A 38 -4.18 -10.35 4.42
N SER A 39 -4.15 -11.09 5.53
CA SER A 39 -3.13 -10.89 6.57
C SER A 39 -1.72 -11.08 6.02
N THR A 40 -1.52 -12.05 5.14
CA THR A 40 -0.21 -12.30 4.53
C THR A 40 0.18 -11.14 3.60
N GLY A 41 -0.77 -10.68 2.79
CA GLY A 41 -0.54 -9.55 1.90
C GLY A 41 -0.19 -8.28 2.65
N VAL A 42 -0.84 -8.04 3.79
CA VAL A 42 -0.54 -6.87 4.62
C VAL A 42 0.90 -6.93 5.14
N VAL A 43 1.35 -8.10 5.61
CA VAL A 43 2.72 -8.27 6.09
C VAL A 43 3.74 -7.98 4.98
N GLU A 44 3.48 -8.50 3.79
CA GLU A 44 4.36 -8.25 2.63
C GLU A 44 4.38 -6.78 2.25
N LEU A 45 3.23 -6.14 2.28
CA LEU A 45 3.11 -4.71 1.94
C LEU A 45 3.87 -3.86 2.96
N VAL A 46 3.75 -4.17 4.24
CA VAL A 46 4.50 -3.46 5.30
C VAL A 46 6.00 -3.57 5.06
N ALA A 47 6.49 -4.77 4.78
CA ALA A 47 7.91 -4.99 4.53
C ALA A 47 8.39 -4.19 3.31
N PHE A 48 7.60 -4.17 2.24
CA PHE A 48 7.93 -3.38 1.05
C PHE A 48 8.02 -1.89 1.37
N ILE A 49 7.02 -1.37 2.10
CA ILE A 49 6.96 0.05 2.41
C ILE A 49 8.15 0.47 3.28
N GLU A 50 8.46 -0.32 4.30
CA GLU A 50 9.59 0.00 5.17
C GLU A 50 10.91 0.03 4.40
N GLU A 51 11.11 -0.93 3.53
CA GLU A 51 12.34 -1.03 2.75
C GLU A 51 12.41 0.04 1.66
N HIS A 52 11.32 0.21 0.91
CA HIS A 52 11.29 1.12 -0.24
C HIS A 52 11.34 2.60 0.17
N PHE A 53 10.59 2.96 1.20
CA PHE A 53 10.49 4.35 1.65
C PHE A 53 11.40 4.68 2.83
N LYS A 54 12.09 3.68 3.38
CA LYS A 54 13.03 3.85 4.50
C LYS A 54 12.35 4.44 5.75
N ILE A 55 11.18 3.91 6.08
CA ILE A 55 10.44 4.31 7.27
C ILE A 55 10.20 3.09 8.16
N SER A 56 9.85 3.33 9.43
CA SER A 56 9.46 2.27 10.36
C SER A 56 7.97 2.33 10.58
N ILE A 57 7.31 1.17 10.51
CA ILE A 57 5.87 1.06 10.71
C ILE A 57 5.62 0.26 11.99
N GLU A 58 4.92 0.87 12.94
CA GLU A 58 4.56 0.19 14.18
C GLU A 58 3.26 -0.59 14.00
N ASP A 59 3.11 -1.69 14.75
CA ASP A 59 1.92 -2.53 14.66
C ASP A 59 0.63 -1.73 14.89
N ALA A 60 0.65 -0.78 15.81
CA ALA A 60 -0.51 0.07 16.10
C ALA A 60 -0.92 0.94 14.93
N GLU A 61 -0.02 1.17 13.97
CA GLU A 61 -0.30 1.97 12.78
C GLU A 61 -0.91 1.14 11.64
N ILE A 62 -0.89 -0.18 11.75
CA ILE A 62 -1.46 -1.07 10.74
C ILE A 62 -2.96 -1.18 10.97
N THR A 63 -3.69 -0.18 10.53
CA THR A 63 -5.15 -0.07 10.72
C THR A 63 -5.81 0.16 9.37
N PRO A 64 -7.12 -0.12 9.25
CA PRO A 64 -7.83 0.19 8.00
C PRO A 64 -7.75 1.66 7.60
N GLN A 65 -7.74 2.58 8.57
CA GLN A 65 -7.63 4.00 8.26
C GLN A 65 -6.34 4.32 7.52
N ASN A 66 -5.26 3.58 7.77
CA ASN A 66 -3.97 3.82 7.14
C ASN A 66 -3.70 2.90 5.96
N PHE A 67 -4.27 1.70 5.94
CA PHE A 67 -3.83 0.64 5.02
C PHE A 67 -4.90 0.10 4.08
N ASP A 68 -6.13 0.63 4.12
CA ASP A 68 -7.23 0.02 3.38
C ASP A 68 -7.38 0.50 1.93
N SER A 69 -6.58 1.44 1.48
CA SER A 69 -6.62 1.90 0.08
C SER A 69 -5.31 2.55 -0.30
N ILE A 70 -5.11 2.74 -1.61
CA ILE A 70 -3.94 3.47 -2.10
C ILE A 70 -3.94 4.90 -1.54
N ALA A 71 -5.10 5.55 -1.52
CA ALA A 71 -5.21 6.91 -1.00
C ALA A 71 -4.81 6.99 0.48
N ASN A 72 -5.32 6.06 1.29
CA ASN A 72 -4.99 6.03 2.72
C ASN A 72 -3.51 5.75 2.95
N LEU A 73 -2.96 4.78 2.23
CA LEU A 73 -1.54 4.45 2.33
C LEU A 73 -0.66 5.61 1.93
N THR A 74 -1.02 6.29 0.83
CA THR A 74 -0.25 7.44 0.35
C THR A 74 -0.21 8.54 1.39
N ALA A 75 -1.35 8.86 1.99
CA ALA A 75 -1.44 9.89 3.02
C ALA A 75 -0.60 9.49 4.24
N TYR A 76 -0.68 8.24 4.66
CA TYR A 76 0.08 7.73 5.80
C TYR A 76 1.59 7.82 5.55
N ILE A 77 2.04 7.33 4.38
CA ILE A 77 3.46 7.33 4.03
C ILE A 77 4.00 8.75 3.92
N ASN A 78 3.26 9.64 3.25
CA ASN A 78 3.69 11.02 3.10
C ASN A 78 3.80 11.72 4.46
N LYS A 79 2.91 11.42 5.38
CA LYS A 79 2.99 11.95 6.74
C LYS A 79 4.25 11.47 7.45
N LYS A 80 4.60 10.19 7.31
CA LYS A 80 5.82 9.62 7.88
C LYS A 80 7.06 10.25 7.26
N LEU A 81 7.01 10.59 5.99
CA LEU A 81 8.12 11.21 5.26
C LEU A 81 8.15 12.74 5.40
N ASN A 82 7.19 13.32 6.11
CA ASN A 82 7.05 14.78 6.26
C ASN A 82 6.84 15.50 4.94
N ARG A 83 5.96 14.94 4.12
CA ARG A 83 5.63 15.52 2.81
C ARG A 83 4.19 16.00 2.73
#